data_042d21fa70550cbbe3bcc96c8414d75d
#
_entry.id   042d21fa70550cbbe3bcc96c8414d75d
#
_cell.length_a   1.000
_cell.length_b   1.000
_cell.length_c   1.000
_cell.angle_alpha   90.00
_cell.angle_beta   90.00
_cell.angle_gamma   90.00
#
_symmetry.space_group_name_H-M   'P 1'
#
loop_
_entity.id
_entity.type
_entity.pdbx_description
1 polymer ?
#
loop_
_entity_poly.entity_id
_entity_poly.type
_entity_poly.pdbx_seq_one_letter_code
_entity_poly.pdbx_strand_id
1 'polypeptide(L)'
;MRKDIKYKEIITRLTLETFDILKKEYNLNHNAMLGLLDYGLHNKDTSEDKRKILNKLKYKYQFSLVLKDSKYGIMSDTHIGNVKDSPYYINKSSRLLEQAGINKVLHTGDILDSYDERCDLTQDELINLHYKQIVRFHDIWPTNIITYAILGNHDTKFKRLGIDLYKELSSDTFIILGTGGAYLKCSNYKLFLEHNVPTSVLVPPHYNYDVILKGHAHFFKFKENRNAFRVASCSNLQPNSYSFGFYAPGFATLSTTDGLVIDGYNFIKDETVHTLILKIKD
;
A
#
# COMPACT_ATOMS: atom_id res chain seq x y z
N MET A 1 -5.43 -22.26 17.19
CA MET A 1 -4.03 -22.46 17.65
C MET A 1 -3.44 -21.10 18.00
N ARG A 2 -2.81 -20.91 19.15
CA ARG A 2 -2.23 -19.61 19.53
C ARG A 2 -1.11 -19.25 18.57
N LYS A 3 -0.99 -17.97 18.18
CA LYS A 3 0.00 -17.45 17.23
C LYS A 3 1.45 -17.85 17.60
N ASP A 4 1.75 -17.87 18.91
CA ASP A 4 3.07 -18.23 19.42
C ASP A 4 3.46 -19.70 19.17
N ILE A 5 2.49 -20.63 19.26
CA ILE A 5 2.72 -22.06 19.00
C ILE A 5 3.04 -22.27 17.52
N LYS A 6 2.28 -21.62 16.63
CA LYS A 6 2.51 -21.65 15.19
C LYS A 6 3.90 -21.10 14.82
N TYR A 7 4.29 -19.98 15.43
CA TYR A 7 5.59 -19.36 15.15
C TYR A 7 6.78 -20.21 15.66
N LYS A 8 6.68 -20.82 16.85
CA LYS A 8 7.70 -21.74 17.36
C LYS A 8 7.91 -22.94 16.43
N GLU A 9 6.84 -23.55 15.95
CA GLU A 9 6.89 -24.67 15.00
C GLU A 9 7.62 -24.28 13.70
N ILE A 10 7.25 -23.16 13.09
CA ILE A 10 7.88 -22.69 11.86
C ILE A 10 9.36 -22.40 12.08
N ILE A 11 9.73 -21.73 13.18
CA ILE A 11 11.13 -21.38 13.48
C ILE A 11 11.98 -22.65 13.68
N THR A 12 11.43 -23.67 14.29
CA THR A 12 12.14 -24.95 14.47
C THR A 12 12.55 -25.57 13.12
N ARG A 13 11.67 -25.52 12.12
CA ARG A 13 11.89 -26.04 10.76
C ARG A 13 12.67 -25.10 9.84
N LEU A 14 12.86 -23.84 10.25
CA LEU A 14 13.39 -22.77 9.41
C LEU A 14 14.87 -22.96 9.09
N THR A 15 15.21 -22.95 7.79
CA THR A 15 16.55 -22.75 7.22
C THR A 15 16.48 -21.72 6.10
N LEU A 16 17.60 -21.37 5.50
CA LEU A 16 17.59 -20.49 4.33
C LEU A 16 16.90 -21.13 3.12
N GLU A 17 17.06 -22.46 2.97
CA GLU A 17 16.48 -23.22 1.85
C GLU A 17 14.98 -23.51 2.08
N THR A 18 14.56 -23.74 3.33
CA THR A 18 13.15 -24.11 3.63
C THR A 18 12.23 -22.90 3.79
N PHE A 19 12.76 -21.69 3.85
CA PHE A 19 11.97 -20.50 4.16
C PHE A 19 10.81 -20.25 3.17
N ASP A 20 11.08 -20.29 1.87
CA ASP A 20 10.07 -20.04 0.85
C ASP A 20 9.02 -21.16 0.80
N ILE A 21 9.41 -22.40 1.13
CA ILE A 21 8.48 -23.54 1.28
C ILE A 21 7.55 -23.31 2.47
N LEU A 22 8.11 -22.98 3.63
CA LEU A 22 7.35 -22.72 4.84
C LEU A 22 6.41 -21.51 4.69
N LYS A 23 6.86 -20.47 3.98
CA LYS A 23 6.03 -19.31 3.66
C LYS A 23 4.77 -19.72 2.90
N LYS A 24 4.87 -20.60 1.92
CA LYS A 24 3.72 -21.14 1.17
C LYS A 24 2.87 -22.10 2.03
N GLU A 25 3.49 -23.07 2.70
CA GLU A 25 2.83 -24.05 3.54
C GLU A 25 1.93 -23.41 4.60
N TYR A 26 2.43 -22.35 5.25
CA TYR A 26 1.70 -21.65 6.31
C TYR A 26 0.92 -20.41 5.83
N ASN A 27 0.90 -20.15 4.51
CA ASN A 27 0.24 -19.00 3.88
C ASN A 27 0.61 -17.67 4.57
N LEU A 28 1.93 -17.43 4.71
CA LEU A 28 2.44 -16.22 5.35
C LEU A 28 2.48 -15.07 4.35
N ASN A 29 1.62 -14.08 4.54
CA ASN A 29 1.79 -12.80 3.86
C ASN A 29 3.04 -12.06 4.38
N HIS A 30 3.44 -10.98 3.71
CA HIS A 30 4.66 -10.25 4.05
C HIS A 30 4.72 -9.80 5.53
N ASN A 31 3.63 -9.25 6.07
CA ASN A 31 3.59 -8.78 7.45
C ASN A 31 3.63 -9.94 8.47
N ALA A 32 2.95 -11.05 8.19
CA ALA A 32 3.01 -12.25 9.01
C ALA A 32 4.42 -12.86 9.02
N MET A 33 5.09 -12.83 7.86
CA MET A 33 6.48 -13.26 7.70
C MET A 33 7.44 -12.39 8.52
N LEU A 34 7.34 -11.05 8.43
CA LEU A 34 8.16 -10.15 9.22
C LEU A 34 7.91 -10.35 10.72
N GLY A 35 6.64 -10.52 11.13
CA GLY A 35 6.29 -10.82 12.51
C GLY A 35 6.86 -12.15 13.02
N LEU A 36 6.94 -13.17 12.15
CA LEU A 36 7.59 -14.45 12.46
C LEU A 36 9.10 -14.28 12.69
N LEU A 37 9.78 -13.57 11.77
CA LEU A 37 11.22 -13.32 11.86
C LEU A 37 11.56 -12.52 13.11
N ASP A 38 10.76 -11.51 13.42
CA ASP A 38 10.90 -10.69 14.63
C ASP A 38 10.68 -11.51 15.92
N TYR A 39 9.62 -12.31 15.95
CA TYR A 39 9.36 -13.21 17.08
C TYR A 39 10.55 -14.13 17.32
N GLY A 40 11.11 -14.74 16.26
CA GLY A 40 12.26 -15.63 16.39
C GLY A 40 13.53 -14.93 16.89
N LEU A 41 13.77 -13.69 16.45
CA LEU A 41 14.94 -12.90 16.88
C LEU A 41 14.88 -12.52 18.38
N HIS A 42 13.68 -12.24 18.89
CA HIS A 42 13.47 -11.79 20.27
C HIS A 42 13.12 -12.95 21.24
N ASN A 43 12.86 -14.15 20.73
CA ASN A 43 12.56 -15.31 21.58
C ASN A 43 13.84 -15.81 22.26
N LYS A 44 13.81 -15.90 23.60
CA LYS A 44 14.93 -16.35 24.42
C LYS A 44 15.38 -17.78 24.09
N ASP A 45 14.46 -18.63 23.66
CA ASP A 45 14.72 -20.06 23.33
C ASP A 45 15.37 -20.24 21.95
N THR A 46 15.54 -19.16 21.16
CA THR A 46 16.14 -19.24 19.82
C THR A 46 17.67 -19.31 19.92
N SER A 47 18.26 -20.37 19.35
CA SER A 47 19.71 -20.55 19.33
C SER A 47 20.42 -19.47 18.52
N GLU A 48 21.70 -19.24 18.78
CA GLU A 48 22.52 -18.23 18.08
C GLU A 48 22.58 -18.49 16.56
N ASP A 49 22.71 -19.74 16.15
CA ASP A 49 22.75 -20.10 14.72
C ASP A 49 21.41 -19.82 14.03
N LYS A 50 20.28 -20.10 14.72
CA LYS A 50 18.97 -19.70 14.22
C LYS A 50 18.82 -18.19 14.10
N ARG A 51 19.34 -17.42 15.06
CA ARG A 51 19.35 -15.94 15.00
C ARG A 51 20.14 -15.42 13.82
N LYS A 52 21.27 -16.01 13.46
CA LYS A 52 22.04 -15.68 12.26
C LYS A 52 21.21 -15.90 10.98
N ILE A 53 20.50 -17.03 10.89
CA ILE A 53 19.59 -17.33 9.77
C ILE A 53 18.46 -16.30 9.72
N LEU A 54 17.79 -16.05 10.84
CA LEU A 54 16.69 -15.09 10.95
C LEU A 54 17.12 -13.67 10.55
N ASN A 55 18.31 -13.22 10.97
CA ASN A 55 18.86 -11.92 10.56
C ASN A 55 19.11 -11.84 9.05
N LYS A 56 19.68 -12.90 8.44
CA LYS A 56 19.85 -12.95 6.97
C LYS A 56 18.52 -12.89 6.23
N LEU A 57 17.52 -13.65 6.69
CA LEU A 57 16.18 -13.64 6.12
C LEU A 57 15.51 -12.27 6.32
N LYS A 58 15.61 -11.68 7.51
CA LYS A 58 15.07 -10.35 7.80
C LYS A 58 15.68 -9.30 6.88
N TYR A 59 17.00 -9.32 6.67
CA TYR A 59 17.66 -8.41 5.74
C TYR A 59 17.19 -8.61 4.29
N LYS A 60 17.03 -9.87 3.86
CA LYS A 60 16.57 -10.22 2.50
C LYS A 60 15.12 -9.77 2.24
N TYR A 61 14.24 -9.95 3.23
CA TYR A 61 12.80 -9.76 3.07
C TYR A 61 12.24 -8.53 3.81
N GLN A 62 13.10 -7.62 4.29
CA GLN A 62 12.65 -6.43 5.01
C GLN A 62 11.74 -5.51 4.20
N PHE A 63 11.90 -5.53 2.88
CA PHE A 63 11.07 -4.74 1.97
C PHE A 63 10.03 -5.59 1.26
N SER A 64 8.80 -5.08 1.15
CA SER A 64 7.74 -5.67 0.32
C SER A 64 8.13 -5.64 -1.15
N LEU A 65 8.84 -4.59 -1.56
CA LEU A 65 9.31 -4.38 -2.92
C LEU A 65 10.55 -3.49 -2.93
N VAL A 66 11.48 -3.78 -3.84
CA VAL A 66 12.58 -2.89 -4.21
C VAL A 66 12.25 -2.26 -5.56
N LEU A 67 12.05 -0.97 -5.54
CA LEU A 67 11.73 -0.16 -6.71
C LEU A 67 13.02 0.12 -7.50
N LYS A 68 13.00 -0.11 -8.82
CA LYS A 68 14.19 -0.03 -9.68
C LYS A 68 14.26 1.26 -10.48
N ASP A 69 13.12 1.91 -10.71
CA ASP A 69 13.06 3.14 -11.47
C ASP A 69 13.31 4.35 -10.57
N SER A 70 13.63 5.48 -11.17
CA SER A 70 13.84 6.75 -10.48
C SER A 70 12.55 7.58 -10.35
N LYS A 71 11.47 7.22 -11.04
CA LYS A 71 10.21 7.97 -11.07
C LYS A 71 9.01 7.06 -10.92
N TYR A 72 8.04 7.48 -10.10
CA TYR A 72 6.76 6.79 -9.85
C TYR A 72 5.62 7.80 -9.75
N GLY A 73 4.43 7.40 -10.21
CA GLY A 73 3.18 8.05 -9.81
C GLY A 73 2.77 7.57 -8.42
N ILE A 74 1.99 8.40 -7.72
CA ILE A 74 1.37 8.02 -6.45
C ILE A 74 -0.11 8.35 -6.56
N MET A 75 -0.95 7.35 -6.42
CA MET A 75 -2.41 7.46 -6.41
C MET A 75 -2.97 6.95 -5.09
N SER A 76 -4.17 7.38 -4.75
CA SER A 76 -4.84 6.99 -3.52
C SER A 76 -6.35 7.12 -3.64
N ASP A 77 -7.08 6.34 -2.83
CA ASP A 77 -8.50 6.58 -2.56
C ASP A 77 -9.32 6.75 -3.85
N THR A 78 -9.20 5.80 -4.78
CA THR A 78 -9.94 5.81 -6.05
C THR A 78 -11.41 5.46 -5.86
N HIS A 79 -11.74 4.69 -4.80
CA HIS A 79 -13.11 4.32 -4.43
C HIS A 79 -13.98 3.90 -5.61
N ILE A 80 -13.44 3.07 -6.48
CA ILE A 80 -14.14 2.57 -7.66
C ILE A 80 -15.43 1.85 -7.23
N GLY A 81 -16.55 2.22 -7.85
CA GLY A 81 -17.87 1.74 -7.51
C GLY A 81 -18.67 2.64 -6.55
N ASN A 82 -18.04 3.69 -5.98
CA ASN A 82 -18.79 4.76 -5.32
C ASN A 82 -19.56 5.60 -6.33
N VAL A 83 -20.69 6.18 -5.94
CA VAL A 83 -21.46 7.11 -6.79
C VAL A 83 -20.68 8.36 -7.21
N LYS A 84 -19.61 8.68 -6.49
CA LYS A 84 -18.68 9.78 -6.75
C LYS A 84 -17.34 9.30 -7.31
N ASP A 85 -17.22 8.01 -7.70
CA ASP A 85 -16.01 7.56 -8.37
C ASP A 85 -15.83 8.36 -9.68
N SER A 86 -14.61 8.56 -10.08
CA SER A 86 -14.31 9.36 -11.26
C SER A 86 -13.28 8.68 -12.16
N PRO A 87 -13.74 7.91 -13.15
CA PRO A 87 -12.87 7.41 -14.22
C PRO A 87 -12.08 8.53 -14.90
N TYR A 88 -12.66 9.73 -14.97
CA TYR A 88 -11.98 10.90 -15.50
C TYR A 88 -10.67 11.20 -14.77
N TYR A 89 -10.64 11.18 -13.43
CA TYR A 89 -9.43 11.47 -12.69
C TYR A 89 -8.40 10.35 -12.78
N ILE A 90 -8.83 9.09 -12.81
CA ILE A 90 -7.95 7.95 -13.05
C ILE A 90 -7.29 8.07 -14.42
N ASN A 91 -8.07 8.33 -15.46
CA ASN A 91 -7.58 8.49 -16.83
C ASN A 91 -6.71 9.76 -16.99
N LYS A 92 -7.08 10.87 -16.34
CA LYS A 92 -6.27 12.10 -16.35
C LYS A 92 -4.93 11.86 -15.68
N SER A 93 -4.89 11.17 -14.51
CA SER A 93 -3.63 10.79 -13.84
C SER A 93 -2.76 9.93 -14.76
N SER A 94 -3.33 8.86 -15.33
CA SER A 94 -2.63 7.96 -16.24
C SER A 94 -1.97 8.72 -17.40
N ARG A 95 -2.74 9.58 -18.08
CA ARG A 95 -2.24 10.37 -19.21
C ARG A 95 -1.13 11.35 -18.81
N LEU A 96 -1.27 12.04 -17.68
CA LEU A 96 -0.25 12.99 -17.20
C LEU A 96 1.03 12.27 -16.77
N LEU A 97 0.91 11.11 -16.14
CA LEU A 97 2.05 10.26 -15.78
C LEU A 97 2.77 9.74 -17.02
N GLU A 98 2.02 9.28 -18.04
CA GLU A 98 2.59 8.83 -19.30
C GLU A 98 3.34 9.96 -20.03
N GLN A 99 2.77 11.17 -20.08
CA GLN A 99 3.43 12.36 -20.63
C GLN A 99 4.72 12.73 -19.89
N ALA A 100 4.79 12.44 -18.59
CA ALA A 100 6.00 12.59 -17.77
C ALA A 100 6.99 11.40 -17.88
N GLY A 101 6.69 10.40 -18.74
CA GLY A 101 7.49 9.19 -18.89
C GLY A 101 7.40 8.24 -17.70
N ILE A 102 6.30 8.28 -16.93
CA ILE A 102 6.06 7.48 -15.74
C ILE A 102 4.99 6.43 -16.07
N ASN A 103 5.37 5.16 -16.04
CA ASN A 103 4.47 4.03 -16.28
C ASN A 103 4.29 3.11 -15.06
N LYS A 104 4.71 3.56 -13.88
CA LYS A 104 4.58 2.82 -12.62
C LYS A 104 3.95 3.68 -11.55
N VAL A 105 3.01 3.10 -10.81
CA VAL A 105 2.22 3.77 -9.78
C VAL A 105 2.33 3.03 -8.45
N LEU A 106 2.45 3.78 -7.37
CA LEU A 106 2.25 3.33 -6.00
C LEU A 106 0.83 3.75 -5.59
N HIS A 107 -0.02 2.78 -5.22
CA HIS A 107 -1.38 3.08 -4.77
C HIS A 107 -1.50 2.85 -3.26
N THR A 108 -1.88 3.89 -2.52
CA THR A 108 -1.88 3.88 -1.06
C THR A 108 -3.20 3.41 -0.43
N GLY A 109 -4.02 2.64 -1.15
CA GLY A 109 -5.22 1.96 -0.63
C GLY A 109 -6.54 2.62 -0.97
N ASP A 110 -7.64 1.98 -0.56
CA ASP A 110 -9.02 2.28 -0.92
C ASP A 110 -9.21 2.36 -2.45
N ILE A 111 -8.90 1.22 -3.09
CA ILE A 111 -9.02 1.01 -4.53
C ILE A 111 -10.49 0.94 -4.92
N LEU A 112 -11.23 0.07 -4.22
CA LEU A 112 -12.67 -0.10 -4.35
C LEU A 112 -13.39 0.58 -3.20
N ASP A 113 -14.64 0.98 -3.45
CA ASP A 113 -15.52 1.44 -2.38
C ASP A 113 -16.34 0.26 -1.87
N SER A 114 -16.41 0.07 -0.57
CA SER A 114 -17.26 -0.95 0.01
C SER A 114 -18.61 -0.34 0.38
N TYR A 115 -19.69 -1.06 0.13
CA TYR A 115 -20.99 -0.69 0.68
C TYR A 115 -21.00 -0.80 2.19
N ASP A 116 -21.78 0.07 2.86
CA ASP A 116 -22.00 -0.04 4.32
C ASP A 116 -22.84 -1.28 4.61
N GLU A 117 -22.37 -2.12 5.52
CA GLU A 117 -23.09 -3.32 5.99
C GLU A 117 -24.43 -3.00 6.68
N ARG A 118 -24.70 -1.69 6.95
CA ARG A 118 -25.94 -1.20 7.54
C ARG A 118 -27.06 -0.89 6.54
N CYS A 119 -26.85 -1.17 5.24
CA CYS A 119 -27.93 -1.09 4.27
C CYS A 119 -28.85 -2.32 4.39
N ASP A 120 -30.14 -2.13 4.14
CA ASP A 120 -31.17 -3.19 4.19
C ASP A 120 -31.06 -4.17 3.00
N LEU A 121 -29.84 -4.59 2.66
CA LEU A 121 -29.55 -5.54 1.60
C LEU A 121 -29.27 -6.91 2.17
N THR A 122 -29.72 -7.92 1.48
CA THR A 122 -29.35 -9.31 1.77
C THR A 122 -27.86 -9.53 1.49
N GLN A 123 -27.29 -10.60 2.08
CA GLN A 123 -25.89 -10.94 1.86
C GLN A 123 -25.58 -11.18 0.38
N ASP A 124 -26.49 -11.82 -0.37
CA ASP A 124 -26.29 -12.08 -1.80
C ASP A 124 -26.31 -10.80 -2.62
N GLU A 125 -27.19 -9.84 -2.28
CA GLU A 125 -27.20 -8.52 -2.93
C GLU A 125 -25.92 -7.74 -2.65
N LEU A 126 -25.40 -7.78 -1.42
CA LEU A 126 -24.11 -7.17 -1.06
C LEU A 126 -22.96 -7.80 -1.85
N ILE A 127 -22.90 -9.12 -1.92
CA ILE A 127 -21.89 -9.84 -2.70
C ILE A 127 -21.95 -9.42 -4.18
N ASN A 128 -23.15 -9.39 -4.77
CA ASN A 128 -23.34 -8.98 -6.16
C ASN A 128 -22.90 -7.53 -6.41
N LEU A 129 -23.18 -6.62 -5.49
CA LEU A 129 -22.75 -5.21 -5.60
C LEU A 129 -21.22 -5.09 -5.54
N HIS A 130 -20.56 -5.87 -4.65
CA HIS A 130 -19.11 -5.88 -4.55
C HIS A 130 -18.45 -6.46 -5.82
N TYR A 131 -19.02 -7.51 -6.41
CA TYR A 131 -18.53 -8.03 -7.70
C TYR A 131 -18.72 -7.03 -8.85
N LYS A 132 -19.80 -6.24 -8.87
CA LYS A 132 -19.95 -5.13 -9.85
C LYS A 132 -18.82 -4.11 -9.73
N GLN A 133 -18.33 -3.82 -8.53
CA GLN A 133 -17.18 -2.92 -8.35
C GLN A 133 -15.88 -3.54 -8.90
N ILE A 134 -15.69 -4.84 -8.72
CA ILE A 134 -14.54 -5.57 -9.29
C ILE A 134 -14.58 -5.53 -10.82
N VAL A 135 -15.73 -5.81 -11.44
CA VAL A 135 -15.90 -5.69 -12.90
C VAL A 135 -15.60 -4.27 -13.36
N ARG A 136 -16.17 -3.26 -12.68
CA ARG A 136 -15.92 -1.86 -13.01
C ARG A 136 -14.42 -1.49 -12.88
N PHE A 137 -13.71 -2.03 -11.87
CA PHE A 137 -12.25 -1.85 -11.77
C PHE A 137 -11.55 -2.34 -13.03
N HIS A 138 -11.84 -3.55 -13.49
CA HIS A 138 -11.23 -4.10 -14.70
C HIS A 138 -11.57 -3.30 -15.97
N ASP A 139 -12.76 -2.68 -16.01
CA ASP A 139 -13.19 -1.87 -17.14
C ASP A 139 -12.47 -0.50 -17.21
N ILE A 140 -12.12 0.09 -16.05
CA ILE A 140 -11.62 1.48 -16.02
C ILE A 140 -10.15 1.62 -15.62
N TRP A 141 -9.53 0.57 -15.00
CA TRP A 141 -8.15 0.67 -14.58
C TRP A 141 -7.19 0.63 -15.78
N PRO A 142 -6.23 1.59 -15.88
CA PRO A 142 -5.32 1.64 -17.01
C PRO A 142 -4.40 0.42 -17.08
N THR A 143 -4.42 -0.29 -18.22
CA THR A 143 -3.60 -1.51 -18.43
C THR A 143 -2.16 -1.21 -18.85
N ASN A 144 -1.86 0.03 -19.28
CA ASN A 144 -0.52 0.49 -19.65
C ASN A 144 0.33 0.97 -18.47
N ILE A 145 -0.21 0.93 -17.25
CA ILE A 145 0.48 1.34 -16.01
C ILE A 145 0.64 0.13 -15.09
N ILE A 146 1.86 -0.12 -14.63
CA ILE A 146 2.12 -1.11 -13.58
C ILE A 146 1.82 -0.47 -12.23
N THR A 147 0.86 -1.02 -11.51
CA THR A 147 0.45 -0.52 -10.21
C THR A 147 0.89 -1.45 -9.09
N TYR A 148 1.55 -0.89 -8.09
CA TYR A 148 1.89 -1.55 -6.83
C TYR A 148 0.98 -0.98 -5.74
N ALA A 149 0.04 -1.76 -5.25
CA ALA A 149 -1.02 -1.30 -4.37
C ALA A 149 -0.96 -1.92 -2.97
N ILE A 150 -1.45 -1.20 -1.98
CA ILE A 150 -1.89 -1.77 -0.71
C ILE A 150 -3.41 -1.75 -0.65
N LEU A 151 -4.01 -2.67 0.10
CA LEU A 151 -5.44 -2.64 0.38
C LEU A 151 -5.71 -1.68 1.56
N GLY A 152 -6.68 -0.79 1.38
CA GLY A 152 -7.16 0.13 2.41
C GLY A 152 -8.29 -0.46 3.27
N ASN A 153 -8.92 0.37 4.09
CA ASN A 153 -9.97 -0.10 4.99
C ASN A 153 -11.29 -0.43 4.27
N HIS A 154 -11.61 0.24 3.15
CA HIS A 154 -12.74 -0.13 2.31
C HIS A 154 -12.49 -1.48 1.64
N ASP A 155 -11.33 -1.68 1.05
CA ASP A 155 -10.94 -2.93 0.39
C ASP A 155 -11.01 -4.13 1.35
N THR A 156 -10.66 -3.96 2.63
CA THR A 156 -10.65 -5.06 3.61
C THR A 156 -12.04 -5.60 3.96
N LYS A 157 -13.11 -4.83 3.72
CA LYS A 157 -14.48 -5.27 3.97
C LYS A 157 -14.94 -6.39 3.04
N PHE A 158 -14.40 -6.45 1.82
CA PHE A 158 -14.67 -7.53 0.86
C PHE A 158 -14.39 -8.93 1.45
N LYS A 159 -13.35 -9.05 2.26
CA LYS A 159 -13.01 -10.31 2.94
C LYS A 159 -14.10 -10.83 3.86
N ARG A 160 -14.92 -9.97 4.46
CA ARG A 160 -16.05 -10.37 5.32
C ARG A 160 -17.15 -11.06 4.53
N LEU A 161 -17.24 -10.77 3.23
CA LEU A 161 -18.17 -11.41 2.29
C LEU A 161 -17.54 -12.61 1.57
N GLY A 162 -16.35 -13.06 1.99
CA GLY A 162 -15.63 -14.18 1.35
C GLY A 162 -14.93 -13.83 0.05
N ILE A 163 -14.87 -12.55 -0.34
CA ILE A 163 -14.23 -12.09 -1.57
C ILE A 163 -12.74 -11.83 -1.30
N ASP A 164 -11.86 -12.49 -2.06
CA ASP A 164 -10.42 -12.34 -1.95
C ASP A 164 -9.88 -11.37 -3.01
N LEU A 165 -9.71 -10.09 -2.66
CA LEU A 165 -9.22 -9.07 -3.57
C LEU A 165 -7.79 -9.32 -4.06
N TYR A 166 -6.96 -10.08 -3.34
CA TYR A 166 -5.65 -10.49 -3.88
C TYR A 166 -5.79 -11.35 -5.14
N LYS A 167 -6.83 -12.19 -5.19
CA LYS A 167 -7.13 -13.01 -6.35
C LYS A 167 -7.85 -12.22 -7.44
N GLU A 168 -8.83 -11.42 -7.04
CA GLU A 168 -9.75 -10.74 -7.96
C GLU A 168 -9.10 -9.56 -8.70
N LEU A 169 -8.18 -8.82 -8.06
CA LEU A 169 -7.59 -7.62 -8.66
C LEU A 169 -6.17 -7.83 -9.19
N SER A 170 -5.41 -8.84 -8.70
CA SER A 170 -4.02 -9.01 -9.12
C SER A 170 -3.88 -9.47 -10.56
N SER A 171 -2.95 -8.84 -11.27
CA SER A 171 -2.56 -9.16 -12.64
C SER A 171 -1.07 -8.85 -12.83
N ASP A 172 -0.55 -9.02 -14.04
CA ASP A 172 0.84 -8.64 -14.39
C ASP A 172 1.08 -7.13 -14.25
N THR A 173 0.01 -6.33 -14.35
CA THR A 173 0.07 -4.86 -14.25
C THR A 173 -0.53 -4.30 -12.96
N PHE A 174 -1.17 -5.11 -12.12
CA PHE A 174 -1.73 -4.69 -10.83
C PHE A 174 -1.33 -5.64 -9.72
N ILE A 175 -0.39 -5.22 -8.86
CA ILE A 175 0.28 -6.06 -7.87
C ILE A 175 -0.07 -5.58 -6.47
N ILE A 176 -0.75 -6.42 -5.68
CA ILE A 176 -1.09 -6.09 -4.30
C ILE A 176 0.07 -6.51 -3.37
N LEU A 177 0.66 -5.53 -2.71
CA LEU A 177 1.82 -5.70 -1.82
C LEU A 177 1.45 -6.10 -0.39
N GLY A 178 0.29 -5.64 0.08
CA GLY A 178 -0.14 -5.89 1.46
C GLY A 178 -1.47 -5.23 1.80
N THR A 179 -1.90 -5.40 3.05
CA THR A 179 -3.09 -4.78 3.61
C THR A 179 -2.69 -3.74 4.64
N GLY A 180 -3.19 -2.52 4.49
CA GLY A 180 -2.92 -1.39 5.39
C GLY A 180 -1.55 -0.76 5.24
N GLY A 181 -0.54 -1.47 4.74
CA GLY A 181 0.79 -0.93 4.52
C GLY A 181 1.76 -1.85 3.81
N ALA A 182 2.82 -1.26 3.26
CA ALA A 182 3.94 -1.95 2.62
C ALA A 182 5.24 -1.15 2.79
N TYR A 183 6.35 -1.87 3.00
CA TYR A 183 7.67 -1.29 3.19
C TYR A 183 8.49 -1.43 1.91
N LEU A 184 8.89 -0.30 1.32
CA LEU A 184 9.53 -0.23 0.01
C LEU A 184 10.95 0.33 0.13
N LYS A 185 11.82 -0.11 -0.77
CA LYS A 185 13.11 0.53 -1.02
C LYS A 185 13.09 1.18 -2.41
N CYS A 186 13.44 2.46 -2.51
CA CYS A 186 13.56 3.18 -3.76
C CYS A 186 14.90 3.90 -3.79
N SER A 187 15.85 3.42 -4.61
CA SER A 187 17.25 3.89 -4.57
C SER A 187 17.81 3.74 -3.14
N ASN A 188 18.33 4.80 -2.55
CA ASN A 188 18.84 4.83 -1.16
C ASN A 188 17.75 5.16 -0.13
N TYR A 189 16.51 5.42 -0.56
CA TYR A 189 15.41 5.81 0.30
C TYR A 189 14.54 4.63 0.69
N LYS A 190 14.04 4.67 1.92
CA LYS A 190 13.09 3.72 2.51
C LYS A 190 11.74 4.39 2.61
N LEU A 191 10.77 3.84 1.90
CA LEU A 191 9.41 4.36 1.84
C LEU A 191 8.47 3.42 2.58
N PHE A 192 7.45 3.99 3.21
CA PHE A 192 6.35 3.20 3.77
C PHE A 192 5.02 3.68 3.21
N LEU A 193 4.30 2.79 2.53
CA LEU A 193 2.91 3.03 2.16
C LEU A 193 2.03 2.75 3.38
N GLU A 194 1.08 3.62 3.68
CA GLU A 194 0.17 3.48 4.82
C GLU A 194 -1.25 3.91 4.45
N HIS A 195 -2.23 3.09 4.88
CA HIS A 195 -3.64 3.44 4.77
C HIS A 195 -4.38 3.12 6.07
N ASN A 196 -4.85 4.16 6.78
CA ASN A 196 -5.67 4.12 7.99
C ASN A 196 -5.21 3.17 9.12
N VAL A 197 -3.99 2.68 9.10
CA VAL A 197 -3.42 1.87 10.19
C VAL A 197 -2.22 2.62 10.76
N PRO A 198 -2.11 2.81 12.07
CA PRO A 198 -0.95 3.45 12.66
C PRO A 198 0.33 2.72 12.26
N THR A 199 1.33 3.47 11.79
CA THR A 199 2.63 2.92 11.37
C THR A 199 3.27 2.03 12.45
N SER A 200 3.10 2.41 13.73
CA SER A 200 3.57 1.64 14.88
C SER A 200 3.00 0.22 14.99
N VAL A 201 1.83 -0.03 14.37
CA VAL A 201 1.19 -1.36 14.35
C VAL A 201 1.72 -2.21 13.19
N LEU A 202 2.06 -1.57 12.07
CA LEU A 202 2.47 -2.25 10.84
C LEU A 202 3.97 -2.40 10.72
N VAL A 203 4.72 -1.44 11.24
CA VAL A 203 6.17 -1.39 11.15
C VAL A 203 6.76 -1.59 12.54
N PRO A 204 7.56 -2.63 12.75
CA PRO A 204 8.30 -2.79 13.99
C PRO A 204 9.15 -1.55 14.30
N PRO A 205 9.33 -1.16 15.57
CA PRO A 205 10.00 0.09 15.98
C PRO A 205 11.43 0.27 15.43
N HIS A 206 12.07 -0.81 15.03
CA HIS A 206 13.44 -0.81 14.47
C HIS A 206 13.47 -0.63 12.93
N TYR A 207 12.33 -0.57 12.26
CA TYR A 207 12.26 -0.23 10.84
C TYR A 207 12.25 1.29 10.67
N ASN A 208 13.39 1.84 10.24
CA ASN A 208 13.48 3.24 9.86
C ASN A 208 12.97 3.42 8.43
N TYR A 209 12.18 4.44 8.22
CA TYR A 209 11.76 4.92 6.91
C TYR A 209 12.14 6.39 6.74
N ASP A 210 12.35 6.81 5.50
CA ASP A 210 12.68 8.19 5.17
C ASP A 210 11.41 8.99 4.93
N VAL A 211 10.39 8.35 4.31
CA VAL A 211 9.10 8.96 4.03
C VAL A 211 7.96 7.94 4.19
N ILE A 212 6.84 8.41 4.73
CA ILE A 212 5.55 7.70 4.71
C ILE A 212 4.67 8.34 3.63
N LEU A 213 4.14 7.52 2.72
CA LEU A 213 3.10 7.91 1.76
C LEU A 213 1.75 7.43 2.31
N LYS A 214 0.84 8.37 2.58
CA LYS A 214 -0.43 8.08 3.26
C LYS A 214 -1.64 8.37 2.37
N GLY A 215 -2.58 7.44 2.30
CA GLY A 215 -3.94 7.65 1.81
C GLY A 215 -4.96 8.04 2.88
N HIS A 216 -6.21 7.65 2.67
CA HIS A 216 -7.35 7.69 3.58
C HIS A 216 -7.96 9.08 3.87
N ALA A 217 -7.21 10.15 3.79
CA ALA A 217 -7.68 11.46 4.25
C ALA A 217 -8.23 12.36 3.13
N HIS A 218 -8.11 11.95 1.88
CA HIS A 218 -8.61 12.61 0.67
C HIS A 218 -8.11 14.04 0.44
N PHE A 219 -6.94 14.40 0.98
CA PHE A 219 -6.33 15.73 0.79
C PHE A 219 -4.81 15.67 0.84
N PHE A 220 -4.16 16.62 0.19
CA PHE A 220 -2.72 16.79 0.28
C PHE A 220 -2.31 17.41 1.62
N LYS A 221 -1.32 16.81 2.28
CA LYS A 221 -0.67 17.37 3.45
C LYS A 221 0.71 16.79 3.67
N PHE A 222 1.67 17.65 3.90
CA PHE A 222 2.97 17.24 4.41
C PHE A 222 3.08 17.51 5.92
N LYS A 223 3.67 16.56 6.65
CA LYS A 223 4.01 16.68 8.06
C LYS A 223 5.51 16.44 8.24
N GLU A 224 6.29 17.52 8.37
CA GLU A 224 7.75 17.47 8.48
C GLU A 224 8.25 16.61 9.65
N ASN A 225 7.70 16.78 10.83
CA ASN A 225 8.12 16.07 12.03
C ASN A 225 7.95 14.52 11.97
N ARG A 226 7.33 14.00 10.91
CA ARG A 226 7.13 12.58 10.66
C ARG A 226 7.53 12.15 9.25
N ASN A 227 8.05 13.05 8.43
CA ASN A 227 8.32 12.83 7.02
C ASN A 227 7.14 12.12 6.32
N ALA A 228 5.91 12.57 6.60
CA ALA A 228 4.70 11.94 6.09
C ALA A 228 4.04 12.83 5.03
N PHE A 229 3.91 12.29 3.81
CA PHE A 229 3.21 12.92 2.70
C PHE A 229 1.84 12.24 2.51
N ARG A 230 0.77 12.98 2.72
CA ARG A 230 -0.59 12.53 2.41
C ARG A 230 -0.91 12.84 0.97
N VAL A 231 -1.43 11.84 0.29
CA VAL A 231 -1.87 11.92 -1.12
C VAL A 231 -3.35 12.21 -1.15
N ALA A 232 -3.78 13.09 -2.06
CA ALA A 232 -5.18 13.36 -2.28
C ALA A 232 -5.89 12.17 -2.94
N SER A 233 -7.22 12.16 -2.84
CA SER A 233 -8.04 11.16 -3.51
C SER A 233 -8.04 11.35 -5.02
N CYS A 234 -7.99 10.25 -5.78
CA CYS A 234 -8.27 10.23 -7.21
C CYS A 234 -9.76 10.05 -7.53
N SER A 235 -10.64 10.50 -6.64
CA SER A 235 -12.11 10.49 -6.79
C SER A 235 -12.71 11.85 -6.40
N ASN A 236 -14.01 12.03 -6.60
CA ASN A 236 -14.76 13.21 -6.16
C ASN A 236 -15.21 13.13 -4.69
N LEU A 237 -14.69 12.18 -3.92
CA LEU A 237 -15.05 12.04 -2.51
C LEU A 237 -14.48 13.21 -1.71
N GLN A 238 -15.35 13.89 -0.99
CA GLN A 238 -14.94 14.94 -0.08
C GLN A 238 -14.17 14.35 1.11
N PRO A 239 -13.21 15.09 1.68
CA PRO A 239 -12.55 14.67 2.91
C PRO A 239 -13.57 14.51 4.02
N ASN A 240 -13.34 13.54 4.89
CA ASN A 240 -14.12 13.40 6.13
C ASN A 240 -14.10 14.72 6.88
N SER A 241 -15.24 15.14 7.43
CA SER A 241 -15.57 16.47 7.98
C SER A 241 -14.66 17.04 9.07
N TYR A 242 -13.59 16.36 9.45
CA TYR A 242 -12.63 16.78 10.49
C TYR A 242 -11.25 17.20 9.96
N SER A 243 -11.07 17.25 8.64
CA SER A 243 -9.76 17.57 8.08
C SER A 243 -9.66 19.04 7.68
N PHE A 244 -8.92 19.82 8.45
CA PHE A 244 -8.42 21.15 8.06
C PHE A 244 -7.33 20.98 6.98
N GLY A 245 -7.71 20.62 5.77
CA GLY A 245 -6.81 20.43 4.63
C GLY A 245 -7.42 21.00 3.37
N PHE A 246 -6.56 21.36 2.43
CA PHE A 246 -7.00 21.79 1.10
C PHE A 246 -7.54 20.57 0.34
N TYR A 247 -8.86 20.50 0.20
CA TYR A 247 -9.51 19.46 -0.59
C TYR A 247 -9.32 19.75 -2.07
N ALA A 248 -8.74 18.81 -2.76
CA ALA A 248 -8.84 18.72 -4.21
C ALA A 248 -8.51 17.29 -4.63
N PRO A 249 -9.23 16.71 -5.59
CA PRO A 249 -8.82 15.48 -6.20
C PRO A 249 -7.47 15.66 -6.89
N GLY A 250 -6.62 14.63 -6.84
CA GLY A 250 -5.30 14.73 -7.41
C GLY A 250 -4.49 13.44 -7.27
N PHE A 251 -3.27 13.50 -7.74
CA PHE A 251 -2.26 12.46 -7.61
C PHE A 251 -0.91 13.10 -7.26
N ALA A 252 0.11 12.30 -6.99
CA ALA A 252 1.46 12.82 -6.82
C ALA A 252 2.46 12.08 -7.71
N THR A 253 3.64 12.66 -7.88
CA THR A 253 4.80 12.01 -8.48
C THR A 253 5.92 11.90 -7.46
N LEU A 254 6.72 10.86 -7.56
CA LEU A 254 7.93 10.64 -6.79
C LEU A 254 9.11 10.53 -7.74
N SER A 255 10.19 11.26 -7.46
CA SER A 255 11.45 11.16 -8.16
C SER A 255 12.60 10.97 -7.19
N THR A 256 13.61 10.18 -7.59
CA THR A 256 14.83 9.97 -6.80
C THR A 256 16.10 10.33 -7.59
N THR A 257 15.98 11.10 -8.68
CA THR A 257 17.11 11.46 -9.56
C THR A 257 18.09 12.39 -8.85
N ASP A 258 17.59 13.46 -8.24
CA ASP A 258 18.40 14.51 -7.57
C ASP A 258 18.00 14.65 -6.09
N GLY A 259 17.83 13.54 -5.40
CA GLY A 259 17.21 13.47 -4.09
C GLY A 259 15.80 12.88 -4.17
N LEU A 260 15.16 12.70 -3.03
CA LEU A 260 13.75 12.28 -3.02
C LEU A 260 12.86 13.50 -3.14
N VAL A 261 12.16 13.61 -4.25
CA VAL A 261 11.19 14.68 -4.52
C VAL A 261 9.80 14.09 -4.67
N ILE A 262 8.81 14.66 -4.00
CA ILE A 262 7.41 14.28 -4.14
C ILE A 262 6.59 15.54 -4.45
N ASP A 263 5.92 15.54 -5.61
CA ASP A 263 5.09 16.63 -6.08
C ASP A 263 3.62 16.21 -6.09
N GLY A 264 2.77 16.92 -5.37
CA GLY A 264 1.33 16.76 -5.38
C GLY A 264 0.67 17.61 -6.47
N TYR A 265 -0.09 16.99 -7.36
CA TYR A 265 -0.79 17.63 -8.46
C TYR A 265 -2.29 17.73 -8.20
N ASN A 266 -2.83 18.94 -8.28
CA ASN A 266 -4.25 19.25 -8.04
C ASN A 266 -5.02 19.34 -9.34
N PHE A 267 -6.03 18.50 -9.52
CA PHE A 267 -6.85 18.49 -10.76
C PHE A 267 -7.75 19.71 -10.94
N ILE A 268 -8.17 20.37 -9.85
CA ILE A 268 -9.04 21.56 -9.93
C ILE A 268 -8.23 22.77 -10.35
N LYS A 269 -7.05 22.95 -9.77
CA LYS A 269 -6.15 24.06 -10.10
C LYS A 269 -5.30 23.80 -11.32
N ASP A 270 -5.20 22.54 -11.72
CA ASP A 270 -4.36 22.06 -12.83
C ASP A 270 -2.87 22.40 -12.65
N GLU A 271 -2.39 22.33 -11.41
CA GLU A 271 -1.01 22.71 -11.03
C GLU A 271 -0.44 21.83 -9.91
N THR A 272 0.87 21.84 -9.75
CA THR A 272 1.55 21.28 -8.59
C THR A 272 1.31 22.18 -7.37
N VAL A 273 0.79 21.61 -6.28
CA VAL A 273 0.38 22.37 -5.08
C VAL A 273 1.23 22.12 -3.85
N HIS A 274 1.92 20.99 -3.82
CA HIS A 274 2.78 20.60 -2.69
C HIS A 274 4.01 19.89 -3.21
N THR A 275 5.18 20.32 -2.76
CA THR A 275 6.47 19.68 -3.04
C THR A 275 7.17 19.33 -1.74
N LEU A 276 7.60 18.08 -1.62
CA LEU A 276 8.52 17.62 -0.58
C LEU A 276 9.86 17.30 -1.22
N ILE A 277 10.93 17.88 -0.70
CA ILE A 277 12.30 17.59 -1.12
C ILE A 277 13.09 17.09 0.07
N LEU A 278 13.57 15.85 -0.01
CA LEU A 278 14.59 15.31 0.91
C LEU A 278 15.92 15.28 0.16
N LYS A 279 16.94 15.89 0.77
CA LYS A 279 18.29 15.93 0.20
C LYS A 279 18.84 14.51 0.01
N ILE A 280 19.78 14.37 -0.91
CA ILE A 280 20.51 13.11 -1.13
C ILE A 280 21.13 12.68 0.19
N LYS A 281 20.93 11.43 0.55
CA LYS A 281 21.68 10.77 1.62
C LYS A 281 22.96 10.24 1.00
N ASP A 282 24.08 10.78 1.46
CA ASP A 282 25.41 10.28 1.15
C ASP A 282 25.59 8.83 1.61
#